data_8da900dc835f02bc5875d467d99f5c22
#
_entry.id   8da900dc835f02bc5875d467d99f5c22
#
_cell.length_a   1.000
_cell.length_b   1.000
_cell.length_c   1.000
_cell.angle_alpha   90.00
_cell.angle_beta   90.00
_cell.angle_gamma   90.00
#
_symmetry.space_group_name_H-M   'P 1'
#
loop_
_entity.id
_entity.type
_entity.pdbx_description
1 polymer ?
#
loop_
_entity_poly.entity_id
_entity_poly.type
_entity_poly.pdbx_seq_one_letter_code
_entity_poly.pdbx_strand_id
1 'polypeptide(L)'
;VSVQLVKESSLLYGPRRITNTRLAYELFAPYLKEKDREHLYVVGLNTKKEPTFLNLTSIGTINQAIAVPRDILKPAILANSASIIVAHCHPSGDTAASYADIAFSENLRKACKLLQIDLVDHLIIGCSTDKYSSLKEQGYLKSED
;
A
#
# COMPACT_ATOMS: atom_id res chain seq x y z
N VAL A 1 -15.83 -3.75 -1.09
CA VAL A 1 -14.61 -3.25 -0.45
C VAL A 1 -14.93 -2.81 0.96
N SER A 2 -14.21 -3.34 1.93
CA SER A 2 -14.45 -2.98 3.32
C SER A 2 -13.28 -2.18 3.86
N VAL A 3 -13.60 -1.20 4.69
CA VAL A 3 -12.63 -0.41 5.41
C VAL A 3 -12.65 -0.83 6.87
N GLN A 4 -11.50 -1.15 7.40
CA GLN A 4 -11.38 -1.55 8.79
C GLN A 4 -10.53 -0.54 9.54
N LEU A 5 -11.03 -0.13 10.70
CA LEU A 5 -10.22 0.67 11.60
C LEU A 5 -9.29 -0.25 12.37
N VAL A 6 -8.01 -0.07 12.19
CA VAL A 6 -6.99 -0.95 12.72
C VAL A 6 -6.85 -0.83 14.23
N LYS A 7 -7.28 0.29 14.76
CA LYS A 7 -7.04 0.72 16.13
C LYS A 7 -7.52 -0.27 17.19
N GLU A 8 -8.60 -0.99 16.92
CA GLU A 8 -9.22 -1.84 17.93
C GLU A 8 -8.78 -3.30 17.87
N SER A 9 -8.38 -3.79 16.71
CA SER A 9 -8.11 -5.21 16.57
C SER A 9 -6.75 -5.54 15.99
N SER A 10 -6.32 -4.85 14.96
CA SER A 10 -5.14 -5.27 14.22
C SER A 10 -3.84 -4.88 14.89
N LEU A 11 -3.87 -3.99 15.86
CA LEU A 11 -2.68 -3.64 16.62
C LEU A 11 -2.14 -4.82 17.43
N LEU A 12 -2.97 -5.84 17.66
CA LEU A 12 -2.53 -7.04 18.35
C LEU A 12 -1.66 -7.93 17.47
N TYR A 13 -1.77 -7.81 16.15
CA TYR A 13 -1.17 -8.75 15.22
C TYR A 13 -0.19 -8.12 14.24
N GLY A 14 0.01 -6.82 14.32
CA GLY A 14 0.90 -6.12 13.42
C GLY A 14 1.81 -5.14 14.13
N PRO A 15 2.76 -4.55 13.39
CA PRO A 15 3.63 -3.52 13.96
C PRO A 15 2.82 -2.32 14.44
N ARG A 16 3.23 -1.77 15.57
CA ARG A 16 2.58 -0.56 16.09
C ARG A 16 2.92 0.68 15.30
N ARG A 17 4.12 0.73 14.74
CA ARG A 17 4.60 1.84 13.94
C ARG A 17 5.29 1.30 12.71
N ILE A 18 5.04 1.94 11.59
CA ILE A 18 5.62 1.53 10.32
C ILE A 18 6.71 2.55 9.98
N THR A 19 7.92 2.28 10.44
CA THR A 19 9.03 3.22 10.31
C THR A 19 10.03 2.82 9.24
N ASN A 20 9.88 1.64 8.64
CA ASN A 20 10.77 1.18 7.59
C ASN A 20 10.04 0.21 6.68
N THR A 21 10.67 -0.13 5.57
CA THR A 21 10.09 -1.02 4.56
C THR A 21 9.79 -2.41 5.09
N ARG A 22 10.67 -2.95 5.93
CA ARG A 22 10.48 -4.29 6.48
C ARG A 22 9.22 -4.37 7.33
N LEU A 23 8.98 -3.36 8.17
CA LEU A 23 7.77 -3.31 8.98
C LEU A 23 6.52 -3.20 8.13
N ALA A 24 6.59 -2.43 7.04
CA ALA A 24 5.48 -2.36 6.09
C ALA A 24 5.19 -3.72 5.48
N TYR A 25 6.23 -4.44 5.07
CA TYR A 25 6.06 -5.78 4.55
C TYR A 25 5.38 -6.69 5.58
N GLU A 26 5.83 -6.64 6.82
CA GLU A 26 5.26 -7.47 7.88
C GLU A 26 3.77 -7.17 8.12
N LEU A 27 3.38 -5.93 7.94
CA LEU A 27 1.97 -5.57 8.07
C LEU A 27 1.12 -6.19 6.96
N PHE A 28 1.59 -6.10 5.71
CA PHE A 28 0.80 -6.54 4.56
C PHE A 28 0.89 -8.03 4.28
N ALA A 29 1.98 -8.68 4.65
CA ALA A 29 2.23 -10.07 4.26
C ALA A 29 1.10 -11.03 4.64
N PRO A 30 0.51 -10.94 5.86
CA PRO A 30 -0.58 -11.86 6.21
C PRO A 30 -1.79 -11.77 5.29
N TYR A 31 -1.99 -10.63 4.64
CA TYR A 31 -3.14 -10.42 3.76
C TYR A 31 -2.85 -10.74 2.30
N LEU A 32 -1.58 -10.72 1.89
CA LEU A 32 -1.23 -10.78 0.47
C LEU A 32 -0.42 -12.00 0.07
N LYS A 33 0.19 -12.68 1.03
CA LYS A 33 1.21 -13.68 0.73
C LYS A 33 0.66 -14.96 0.07
N GLU A 34 -0.62 -15.28 0.27
CA GLU A 34 -1.23 -16.51 -0.22
C GLU A 34 -2.34 -16.27 -1.23
N LYS A 35 -2.31 -15.17 -1.95
CA LYS A 35 -3.35 -14.86 -2.92
C LYS A 35 -3.08 -15.51 -4.27
N ASP A 36 -4.14 -15.92 -4.95
CA ASP A 36 -4.06 -16.52 -6.29
C ASP A 36 -4.29 -15.49 -7.40
N ARG A 37 -4.57 -14.26 -7.06
CA ARG A 37 -4.70 -13.14 -7.99
C ARG A 37 -4.22 -11.87 -7.31
N GLU A 38 -4.03 -10.81 -8.08
CA GLU A 38 -3.55 -9.56 -7.52
C GLU A 38 -4.61 -8.93 -6.62
N HIS A 39 -4.17 -8.51 -5.45
CA HIS A 39 -5.00 -7.76 -4.50
C HIS A 39 -4.23 -6.52 -4.12
N LEU A 40 -4.91 -5.39 -4.03
CA LEU A 40 -4.31 -4.13 -3.61
C LEU A 40 -4.86 -3.73 -2.26
N TYR A 41 -3.96 -3.61 -1.30
CA TYR A 41 -4.29 -3.11 0.04
C TYR A 41 -3.65 -1.75 0.27
N VAL A 42 -4.32 -0.95 1.09
CA VAL A 42 -3.83 0.37 1.49
C VAL A 42 -3.86 0.45 3.01
N VAL A 43 -2.79 0.93 3.59
CA VAL A 43 -2.75 1.26 5.01
C VAL A 43 -2.54 2.76 5.16
N GLY A 44 -3.30 3.37 6.06
CA GLY A 44 -3.08 4.76 6.42
C GLY A 44 -2.25 4.85 7.68
N LEU A 45 -1.48 5.92 7.79
CA LEU A 45 -0.64 6.18 8.95
C LEU A 45 -0.90 7.60 9.47
N ASN A 46 -0.90 7.75 10.78
CA ASN A 46 -0.95 9.07 11.38
C ASN A 46 0.46 9.68 11.43
N THR A 47 0.61 10.85 12.03
CA THR A 47 1.91 11.54 12.09
C THR A 47 2.92 10.78 12.93
N LYS A 48 2.49 9.86 13.76
CA LYS A 48 3.38 9.02 14.57
C LYS A 48 3.73 7.71 13.88
N LYS A 49 3.35 7.56 12.61
CA LYS A 49 3.58 6.35 11.82
C LYS A 49 2.76 5.15 12.32
N GLU A 50 1.70 5.40 13.03
CA GLU A 50 0.81 4.33 13.51
C GLU A 50 -0.29 4.08 12.49
N PRO A 51 -0.62 2.80 12.22
CA PRO A 51 -1.71 2.48 11.29
C PRO A 51 -3.05 3.03 11.79
N THR A 52 -3.79 3.66 10.87
CA THR A 52 -5.11 4.22 11.17
C THR A 52 -6.24 3.43 10.52
N PHE A 53 -5.96 2.79 9.40
CA PHE A 53 -6.92 1.90 8.73
C PHE A 53 -6.15 0.95 7.82
N LEU A 54 -6.82 -0.12 7.45
CA LEU A 54 -6.36 -1.07 6.44
C LEU A 54 -7.55 -1.37 5.54
N ASN A 55 -7.37 -1.29 4.22
CA ASN A 55 -8.45 -1.44 3.27
C ASN A 55 -8.03 -2.28 2.07
N LEU A 56 -8.83 -3.28 1.74
CA LEU A 56 -8.72 -3.97 0.46
C LEU A 56 -9.41 -3.10 -0.59
N THR A 57 -8.61 -2.53 -1.49
CA THR A 57 -9.10 -1.54 -2.44
C THR A 57 -9.54 -2.15 -3.76
N SER A 58 -8.80 -3.13 -4.26
CA SER A 58 -9.17 -3.77 -5.52
C SER A 58 -8.61 -5.18 -5.62
N ILE A 59 -9.24 -5.99 -6.47
CA ILE A 59 -8.82 -7.34 -6.80
C ILE A 59 -8.70 -7.39 -8.32
N GLY A 60 -7.59 -7.91 -8.81
CA GLY A 60 -7.30 -7.99 -10.23
C GLY A 60 -6.04 -7.24 -10.59
N THR A 61 -5.67 -7.30 -11.85
CA THR A 61 -4.45 -6.65 -12.35
C THR A 61 -4.50 -5.14 -12.08
N ILE A 62 -3.45 -4.64 -11.45
CA ILE A 62 -3.37 -3.22 -11.10
C ILE A 62 -3.19 -2.39 -12.36
N ASN A 63 -4.11 -1.45 -12.57
CA ASN A 63 -3.99 -0.44 -13.61
C ASN A 63 -4.84 0.78 -13.24
N GLN A 64 -4.77 1.81 -14.06
CA GLN A 64 -5.43 3.08 -13.74
C GLN A 64 -6.95 3.03 -13.86
N ALA A 65 -7.48 2.01 -14.53
CA ALA A 65 -8.93 1.87 -14.68
C ALA A 65 -9.57 1.19 -13.46
N ILE A 66 -8.82 0.29 -12.80
CA ILE A 66 -9.35 -0.51 -11.70
C ILE A 66 -9.01 0.12 -10.34
N ALA A 67 -7.81 0.67 -10.21
CA ALA A 67 -7.34 1.23 -8.95
C ALA A 67 -7.17 2.74 -9.11
N VAL A 68 -8.25 3.48 -8.91
CA VAL A 68 -8.20 4.94 -9.07
C VAL A 68 -7.85 5.61 -7.75
N PRO A 69 -7.11 6.73 -7.82
CA PRO A 69 -6.70 7.43 -6.59
C PRO A 69 -7.87 7.82 -5.69
N ARG A 70 -9.01 8.19 -6.25
CA ARG A 70 -10.18 8.55 -5.45
C ARG A 70 -10.57 7.44 -4.48
N ASP A 71 -10.59 6.20 -4.95
CA ASP A 71 -11.01 5.07 -4.12
C ASP A 71 -9.96 4.71 -3.08
N ILE A 72 -8.69 4.93 -3.41
CA ILE A 72 -7.59 4.68 -2.49
C ILE A 72 -7.54 5.73 -1.38
N LEU A 73 -7.77 6.99 -1.74
CA LEU A 73 -7.60 8.10 -0.82
C LEU A 73 -8.83 8.40 0.02
N LYS A 74 -10.00 7.95 -0.40
CA LYS A 74 -11.22 8.20 0.37
C LYS A 74 -11.12 7.67 1.81
N PRO A 75 -10.74 6.40 2.04
CA PRO A 75 -10.56 5.94 3.42
C PRO A 75 -9.47 6.71 4.16
N ALA A 76 -8.42 7.12 3.46
CA ALA A 76 -7.34 7.87 4.10
C ALA A 76 -7.82 9.21 4.61
N ILE A 77 -8.68 9.88 3.84
CA ILE A 77 -9.27 11.15 4.25
C ILE A 77 -10.20 10.94 5.44
N LEU A 78 -11.05 9.91 5.36
CA LEU A 78 -12.02 9.63 6.43
C LEU A 78 -11.33 9.23 7.72
N ALA A 79 -10.20 8.55 7.66
CA ALA A 79 -9.45 8.13 8.83
C ALA A 79 -8.42 9.19 9.28
N ASN A 80 -8.42 10.35 8.64
CA ASN A 80 -7.55 11.46 9.02
C ASN A 80 -6.07 11.09 8.96
N SER A 81 -5.68 10.36 7.92
CA SER A 81 -4.32 9.86 7.77
C SER A 81 -3.37 10.95 7.27
N ALA A 82 -2.15 10.95 7.78
CA ALA A 82 -1.10 11.85 7.30
C ALA A 82 -0.37 11.27 6.10
N SER A 83 -0.34 9.95 5.97
CA SER A 83 0.34 9.27 4.87
C SER A 83 -0.30 7.92 4.63
N ILE A 84 0.05 7.32 3.49
CA ILE A 84 -0.41 5.97 3.14
C ILE A 84 0.76 5.16 2.60
N ILE A 85 0.62 3.84 2.71
CA ILE A 85 1.45 2.87 2.01
C ILE A 85 0.49 1.94 1.28
N VAL A 86 0.80 1.64 0.02
CA VAL A 86 0.02 0.67 -0.74
C VAL A 86 0.87 -0.58 -0.98
N ALA A 87 0.22 -1.70 -1.10
CA ALA A 87 0.89 -2.95 -1.40
C ALA A 87 0.00 -3.82 -2.26
N HIS A 88 0.59 -4.49 -3.23
CA HIS A 88 -0.14 -5.49 -3.99
C HIS A 88 0.74 -6.72 -4.16
N CYS A 89 0.11 -7.84 -4.52
CA CYS A 89 0.81 -9.10 -4.66
C CYS A 89 0.91 -9.49 -6.12
N HIS A 90 2.01 -10.16 -6.45
CA HIS A 90 2.17 -10.83 -7.75
C HIS A 90 2.05 -12.34 -7.51
N PRO A 91 0.98 -12.98 -7.99
CA PRO A 91 0.80 -14.43 -7.78
C PRO A 91 1.94 -15.28 -8.34
N SER A 92 2.65 -14.76 -9.34
CA SER A 92 3.81 -15.47 -9.91
C SER A 92 4.99 -15.59 -8.95
N GLY A 93 5.01 -14.78 -7.88
CA GLY A 93 6.14 -14.71 -6.97
C GLY A 93 7.22 -13.73 -7.41
N ASP A 94 7.17 -13.23 -8.64
CA ASP A 94 8.15 -12.27 -9.15
C ASP A 94 7.78 -10.86 -8.63
N THR A 95 8.71 -10.22 -7.96
CA THR A 95 8.46 -8.92 -7.34
C THR A 95 8.94 -7.75 -8.17
N ALA A 96 9.33 -7.98 -9.44
CA ALA A 96 9.72 -6.88 -10.32
C ALA A 96 8.51 -6.01 -10.65
N ALA A 97 8.72 -4.70 -10.62
CA ALA A 97 7.65 -3.75 -10.94
C ALA A 97 7.41 -3.74 -12.45
N SER A 98 6.14 -3.83 -12.84
CA SER A 98 5.75 -3.67 -14.23
C SER A 98 5.63 -2.19 -14.58
N TYR A 99 5.51 -1.89 -15.87
CA TYR A 99 5.22 -0.52 -16.30
C TYR A 99 3.91 -0.03 -15.69
N ALA A 100 2.91 -0.91 -15.61
CA ALA A 100 1.62 -0.54 -15.04
C ALA A 100 1.75 -0.23 -13.54
N ASP A 101 2.58 -0.97 -12.83
CA ASP A 101 2.83 -0.72 -11.41
C ASP A 101 3.46 0.66 -11.20
N ILE A 102 4.45 0.98 -12.02
CA ILE A 102 5.16 2.26 -11.91
C ILE A 102 4.24 3.41 -12.29
N ALA A 103 3.47 3.27 -13.37
CA ALA A 103 2.54 4.31 -13.80
C ALA A 103 1.45 4.55 -12.76
N PHE A 104 0.92 3.48 -12.18
CA PHE A 104 -0.06 3.58 -11.10
C PHE A 104 0.51 4.34 -9.91
N SER A 105 1.71 4.00 -9.49
CA SER A 105 2.35 4.65 -8.34
C SER A 105 2.58 6.13 -8.58
N GLU A 106 3.03 6.48 -9.77
CA GLU A 106 3.29 7.88 -10.09
C GLU A 106 1.99 8.69 -10.11
N ASN A 107 0.93 8.14 -10.69
CA ASN A 107 -0.37 8.80 -10.71
C ASN A 107 -0.92 8.99 -9.29
N LEU A 108 -0.79 7.94 -8.46
CA LEU A 108 -1.23 8.01 -7.08
C LEU A 108 -0.42 9.03 -6.28
N ARG A 109 0.90 9.06 -6.50
CA ARG A 109 1.77 10.02 -5.81
C ARG A 109 1.35 11.46 -6.10
N LYS A 110 1.02 11.76 -7.34
CA LYS A 110 0.56 13.10 -7.72
C LYS A 110 -0.73 13.49 -7.01
N ALA A 111 -1.68 12.55 -6.94
CA ALA A 111 -2.93 12.81 -6.24
C ALA A 111 -2.70 12.99 -4.74
N CYS A 112 -1.84 12.18 -4.16
CA CYS A 112 -1.48 12.29 -2.75
C CYS A 112 -0.86 13.64 -2.44
N LYS A 113 0.05 14.09 -3.29
CA LYS A 113 0.72 15.37 -3.09
C LYS A 113 -0.29 16.52 -3.09
N LEU A 114 -1.25 16.47 -3.99
CA LEU A 114 -2.28 17.49 -4.08
C LEU A 114 -3.11 17.56 -2.79
N LEU A 115 -3.37 16.42 -2.17
CA LEU A 115 -4.17 16.34 -0.95
C LEU A 115 -3.33 16.41 0.33
N GLN A 116 -2.02 16.54 0.18
CA GLN A 116 -1.09 16.59 1.32
C GLN A 116 -1.16 15.33 2.20
N ILE A 117 -1.35 14.20 1.57
CA ILE A 117 -1.24 12.88 2.18
C ILE A 117 -0.07 12.20 1.49
N ASP A 118 1.03 11.95 2.22
CA ASP A 118 2.22 11.40 1.59
C ASP A 118 2.01 9.96 1.16
N LEU A 119 2.42 9.63 -0.06
CA LEU A 119 2.58 8.24 -0.47
C LEU A 119 3.98 7.81 -0.05
N VAL A 120 4.06 7.07 1.04
CA VAL A 120 5.34 6.67 1.62
C VAL A 120 6.03 5.61 0.78
N ASP A 121 5.27 4.60 0.33
CA ASP A 121 5.84 3.52 -0.46
C ASP A 121 4.75 2.74 -1.18
N HIS A 122 5.19 1.96 -2.16
CA HIS A 122 4.37 0.96 -2.85
C HIS A 122 5.18 -0.34 -2.83
N LEU A 123 4.66 -1.33 -2.14
CA LEU A 123 5.32 -2.63 -2.02
C LEU A 123 4.71 -3.62 -3.00
N ILE A 124 5.56 -4.46 -3.58
CA ILE A 124 5.13 -5.61 -4.36
C ILE A 124 5.53 -6.86 -3.61
N ILE A 125 4.55 -7.69 -3.29
CA ILE A 125 4.77 -8.89 -2.48
C ILE A 125 4.64 -10.11 -3.38
N GLY A 126 5.66 -10.96 -3.38
CA GLY A 126 5.65 -12.19 -4.15
C GLY A 126 4.89 -13.28 -3.40
N CYS A 127 3.78 -13.73 -3.99
CA CYS A 127 2.97 -14.75 -3.37
C CYS A 127 3.76 -16.05 -3.23
N SER A 128 3.54 -16.74 -2.12
CA SER A 128 4.21 -18.01 -1.78
C SER A 128 5.72 -17.90 -1.69
N THR A 129 6.22 -16.69 -1.43
CA THR A 129 7.65 -16.43 -1.22
C THR A 129 7.81 -15.51 -0.03
N ASP A 130 9.06 -15.31 0.40
CA ASP A 130 9.37 -14.27 1.38
C ASP A 130 9.94 -13.02 0.70
N LYS A 131 9.75 -12.91 -0.62
CA LYS A 131 10.30 -11.81 -1.40
C LYS A 131 9.32 -10.66 -1.49
N TYR A 132 9.86 -9.47 -1.49
CA TYR A 132 9.09 -8.26 -1.74
C TYR A 132 10.03 -7.21 -2.32
N SER A 133 9.46 -6.21 -2.95
CA SER A 133 10.22 -5.06 -3.42
C SER A 133 9.52 -3.77 -3.01
N SER A 134 10.30 -2.71 -2.90
CA SER A 134 9.83 -1.38 -2.56
C SER A 134 10.12 -0.47 -3.74
N LEU A 135 9.09 0.15 -4.29
CA LEU A 135 9.27 1.08 -5.40
C LEU A 135 10.05 2.31 -4.95
N LYS A 136 9.89 2.72 -3.70
CA LYS A 136 10.67 3.82 -3.15
C LYS A 136 12.17 3.48 -3.12
N GLU A 137 12.52 2.29 -2.62
CA GLU A 137 13.92 1.88 -2.56
C GLU A 137 14.53 1.70 -3.94
N GLN A 138 13.71 1.38 -4.92
CA GLN A 138 14.17 1.21 -6.30
C GLN A 138 14.22 2.53 -7.08
N GLY A 139 13.81 3.63 -6.46
CA GLY A 139 13.87 4.94 -7.08
C GLY A 139 12.67 5.32 -7.94
N TYR A 140 11.59 4.56 -7.90
CA TYR A 140 10.40 4.86 -8.69
C TYR A 140 9.44 5.83 -8.01
N LEU A 141 9.56 6.04 -6.71
CA LEU A 141 8.78 7.04 -5.98
C LEU A 141 9.72 8.14 -5.52
N LYS A 142 9.69 9.26 -6.23
CA LYS A 142 10.57 10.39 -5.92
C LYS A 142 9.88 11.30 -4.92
N SER A 143 10.64 11.74 -3.95
CA SER A 143 10.07 12.63 -2.97
C SER A 143 10.01 14.04 -3.45
N GLU A 144 10.13 14.63 -4.27
CA GLU A 144 9.97 15.81 -4.71
C GLU A 144 9.81 16.59 -5.04
N ASP A 145 9.82 17.11 -5.32
CA ASP A 145 9.94 18.02 -5.53
C ASP A 145 9.36 18.86 -5.53
#